data_e114f0c1442fdfb1682fa44e1a016b26
#
_entry.id   e114f0c1442fdfb1682fa44e1a016b26
#
_cell.length_a   1.000
_cell.length_b   1.000
_cell.length_c   1.000
_cell.angle_alpha   90.00
_cell.angle_beta   90.00
_cell.angle_gamma   90.00
#
_symmetry.space_group_name_H-M   'P 1'
#
loop_
_entity.id
_entity.type
_entity.pdbx_description
1 polymer ?
#
loop_
_entity_poly.entity_id
_entity_poly.type
_entity_poly.pdbx_seq_one_letter_code
_entity_poly.pdbx_strand_id
1 'polypeptide(L)'
;MRRRSAWKIENYTYRECSHPDREFGYAVSLHNHSCHSVEKLAALNQVVKLGFMRPLSGVLQRSFGLASVPNLNYAEITYNPPYTPDDVYEMESAAAAQWGFHGAHLTITDHDEFVGSLALLRGRPDLYGRVAIGEEVSVWYQGHLFHLGVSGLPENGIDETHARIQSAARGQRHDELFETLAASGCLVVLNHPLVAWMQGAEAIPITDLLTRYGWAIHALEVNGMRRREENDRVLELARQWRKPVVGGGDSHLLVASSVITLSKAASFKDFIAEVKDGHAVPFVTPNYFAPLNWKLFLRVMFFMSRYRQIASYKGQPVAAMLERRRVLLDPVGGASRAFLAVVSGLGLAR
;
A
#
# COMPACT_ATOMS: atom_id res chain seq x y z
N MET A 1 -32.83 13.09 19.57
CA MET A 1 -32.04 11.85 19.51
C MET A 1 -32.36 11.14 18.20
N ARG A 2 -31.59 11.35 17.13
CA ARG A 2 -31.73 10.59 15.87
C ARG A 2 -31.20 9.19 16.13
N ARG A 3 -32.02 8.15 15.91
CA ARG A 3 -31.57 6.75 15.89
C ARG A 3 -30.45 6.63 14.88
N ARG A 4 -29.21 6.39 15.35
CA ARG A 4 -28.11 5.98 14.48
C ARG A 4 -28.55 4.67 13.81
N SER A 5 -28.73 4.70 12.50
CA SER A 5 -28.96 3.49 11.72
C SER A 5 -27.84 2.50 12.03
N ALA A 6 -28.18 1.24 12.21
CA ALA A 6 -27.20 0.18 12.39
C ALA A 6 -26.26 0.24 11.16
N TRP A 7 -24.97 0.38 11.42
CA TRP A 7 -23.94 0.42 10.36
C TRP A 7 -24.00 -0.87 9.57
N LYS A 8 -24.39 -0.76 8.32
CA LYS A 8 -24.37 -1.87 7.37
C LYS A 8 -23.05 -1.81 6.62
N ILE A 9 -22.10 -2.66 6.98
CA ILE A 9 -20.86 -2.80 6.22
C ILE A 9 -21.17 -3.64 5.01
N GLU A 10 -21.21 -3.01 3.85
CA GLU A 10 -21.43 -3.64 2.57
C GLU A 10 -20.12 -3.57 1.77
N ASN A 11 -19.72 -4.70 1.22
CA ASN A 11 -18.70 -4.76 0.17
C ASN A 11 -19.42 -4.99 -1.14
N TYR A 12 -19.09 -4.19 -2.14
CA TYR A 12 -19.53 -4.48 -3.49
C TYR A 12 -18.45 -5.26 -4.22
N THR A 13 -18.86 -6.30 -4.93
CA THR A 13 -18.00 -6.98 -5.90
C THR A 13 -18.47 -6.64 -7.30
N TYR A 14 -17.59 -6.77 -8.29
CA TYR A 14 -17.96 -6.61 -9.70
C TYR A 14 -19.11 -7.53 -10.15
N ARG A 15 -19.38 -8.64 -9.41
CA ARG A 15 -20.48 -9.57 -9.69
C ARG A 15 -21.83 -9.03 -9.22
N GLU A 16 -21.80 -8.19 -8.19
CA GLU A 16 -23.00 -7.59 -7.57
C GLU A 16 -23.29 -6.22 -8.18
N CYS A 17 -22.26 -5.50 -8.61
CA CYS A 17 -22.38 -4.17 -9.20
C CYS A 17 -21.48 -4.05 -10.44
N SER A 18 -22.07 -4.24 -11.63
CA SER A 18 -21.35 -4.14 -12.91
C SER A 18 -21.14 -2.69 -13.39
N HIS A 19 -21.91 -1.76 -12.86
CA HIS A 19 -21.86 -0.32 -13.21
C HIS A 19 -21.82 0.53 -11.94
N PRO A 20 -20.74 0.48 -11.17
CA PRO A 20 -20.65 1.21 -9.91
C PRO A 20 -20.68 2.73 -10.10
N ASP A 21 -20.29 3.24 -11.28
CA ASP A 21 -20.35 4.64 -11.70
C ASP A 21 -21.76 5.23 -11.67
N ARG A 22 -22.81 4.40 -11.80
CA ARG A 22 -24.21 4.83 -11.75
C ARG A 22 -24.70 5.10 -10.33
N GLU A 23 -24.15 4.44 -9.36
CA GLU A 23 -24.53 4.58 -7.94
C GLU A 23 -23.57 5.50 -7.19
N PHE A 24 -22.28 5.42 -7.52
CA PHE A 24 -21.19 6.20 -6.92
C PHE A 24 -20.56 7.09 -7.99
N GLY A 25 -20.33 8.36 -7.68
CA GLY A 25 -19.72 9.29 -8.63
C GLY A 25 -18.22 9.11 -8.80
N TYR A 26 -17.56 8.50 -7.81
CA TYR A 26 -16.09 8.52 -7.72
C TYR A 26 -15.52 7.19 -7.23
N ALA A 27 -14.39 6.82 -7.83
CA ALA A 27 -13.49 5.77 -7.34
C ALA A 27 -12.34 6.40 -6.57
N VAL A 28 -12.02 5.88 -5.39
CA VAL A 28 -10.95 6.40 -4.52
C VAL A 28 -9.93 5.28 -4.27
N SER A 29 -8.67 5.55 -4.60
CA SER A 29 -7.53 4.67 -4.33
C SER A 29 -6.70 5.26 -3.20
N LEU A 30 -6.66 4.58 -2.04
CA LEU A 30 -6.12 5.13 -0.80
C LEU A 30 -4.73 4.62 -0.41
N HIS A 31 -4.26 3.52 -1.02
CA HIS A 31 -3.04 2.86 -0.57
C HIS A 31 -2.14 2.53 -1.77
N ASN A 32 -1.25 3.45 -2.07
CA ASN A 32 -0.36 3.39 -3.23
C ASN A 32 1.03 3.87 -2.86
N HIS A 33 2.04 3.25 -3.48
CA HIS A 33 3.44 3.59 -3.26
C HIS A 33 4.10 4.05 -4.55
N SER A 34 4.88 5.11 -4.45
CA SER A 34 5.66 5.69 -5.56
C SER A 34 7.16 5.48 -5.37
N CYS A 35 7.96 6.02 -6.27
CA CYS A 35 9.43 5.97 -6.18
C CYS A 35 10.01 6.70 -4.95
N HIS A 36 9.19 7.41 -4.19
CA HIS A 36 9.58 8.02 -2.93
C HIS A 36 9.48 7.06 -1.74
N SER A 37 8.74 5.96 -1.87
CA SER A 37 8.67 4.93 -0.83
C SER A 37 9.97 4.12 -0.73
N VAL A 38 10.35 3.74 0.49
CA VAL A 38 11.50 2.86 0.74
C VAL A 38 11.01 1.54 1.29
N GLU A 39 10.96 0.55 0.42
CA GLU A 39 10.47 -0.78 0.72
C GLU A 39 11.58 -1.72 1.20
N LYS A 40 11.23 -2.70 2.05
CA LYS A 40 12.14 -3.74 2.51
C LYS A 40 11.78 -5.10 1.94
N LEU A 41 12.79 -5.86 1.50
CA LEU A 41 12.61 -7.25 1.08
C LEU A 41 12.59 -8.24 2.25
N ALA A 42 12.31 -7.80 3.47
CA ALA A 42 12.31 -8.64 4.67
C ALA A 42 11.41 -9.89 4.55
N ALA A 43 10.29 -9.77 3.85
CA ALA A 43 9.38 -10.90 3.58
C ALA A 43 10.07 -12.06 2.86
N LEU A 44 11.08 -11.79 2.03
CA LEU A 44 11.85 -12.83 1.34
C LEU A 44 12.66 -13.73 2.30
N ASN A 45 13.03 -13.24 3.49
CA ASN A 45 13.69 -14.08 4.50
C ASN A 45 12.84 -15.32 4.89
N GLN A 46 11.52 -15.16 4.90
CA GLN A 46 10.58 -16.25 5.20
C GLN A 46 10.39 -17.18 3.99
N VAL A 47 10.18 -16.57 2.81
CA VAL A 47 9.96 -17.30 1.55
C VAL A 47 11.18 -18.15 1.17
N VAL A 48 12.38 -17.62 1.34
CA VAL A 48 13.63 -18.33 1.00
C VAL A 48 13.93 -19.50 1.94
N LYS A 49 13.40 -19.48 3.17
CA LYS A 49 13.50 -20.63 4.10
C LYS A 49 12.69 -21.83 3.62
N LEU A 50 11.70 -21.64 2.76
CA LEU A 50 10.98 -22.76 2.14
C LEU A 50 11.93 -23.53 1.22
N GLY A 51 12.07 -24.82 1.44
CA GLY A 51 13.11 -25.67 0.82
C GLY A 51 13.17 -25.58 -0.72
N PHE A 52 12.02 -25.46 -1.39
CA PHE A 52 11.92 -25.32 -2.84
C PHE A 52 12.37 -23.92 -3.35
N MET A 53 12.49 -22.92 -2.46
CA MET A 53 12.93 -21.55 -2.81
C MET A 53 14.43 -21.33 -2.58
N ARG A 54 15.16 -22.30 -2.04
CA ARG A 54 16.63 -22.22 -1.87
C ARG A 54 17.39 -21.84 -3.16
N PRO A 55 17.03 -22.38 -4.34
CA PRO A 55 17.66 -21.97 -5.59
C PRO A 55 17.49 -20.47 -5.87
N LEU A 56 16.34 -19.86 -5.51
CA LEU A 56 16.09 -18.43 -5.67
C LEU A 56 17.06 -17.59 -4.83
N SER A 57 17.39 -18.03 -3.62
CA SER A 57 18.40 -17.34 -2.78
C SER A 57 19.76 -17.25 -3.48
N GLY A 58 20.22 -18.34 -4.04
CA GLY A 58 21.49 -18.36 -4.79
C GLY A 58 21.46 -17.50 -6.06
N VAL A 59 20.30 -17.43 -6.72
CA VAL A 59 20.08 -16.53 -7.86
C VAL A 59 20.13 -15.08 -7.42
N LEU A 60 19.39 -14.73 -6.35
CA LEU A 60 19.37 -13.38 -5.80
C LEU A 60 20.75 -12.93 -5.33
N GLN A 61 21.48 -13.78 -4.59
CA GLN A 61 22.84 -13.47 -4.14
C GLN A 61 23.76 -13.16 -5.31
N ARG A 62 23.71 -13.97 -6.38
CA ARG A 62 24.49 -13.72 -7.60
C ARG A 62 24.06 -12.44 -8.31
N SER A 63 22.76 -12.20 -8.42
CA SER A 63 22.20 -11.00 -9.07
C SER A 63 22.61 -9.71 -8.37
N PHE A 64 22.70 -9.73 -7.03
CA PHE A 64 23.20 -8.59 -6.25
C PHE A 64 24.74 -8.54 -6.14
N GLY A 65 25.46 -9.47 -6.80
CA GLY A 65 26.92 -9.56 -6.65
C GLY A 65 27.37 -9.97 -5.26
N LEU A 66 26.50 -10.63 -4.49
CA LEU A 66 26.71 -11.01 -3.08
C LEU A 66 26.92 -12.53 -2.94
N ALA A 67 27.36 -13.22 -3.99
CA ALA A 67 27.59 -14.67 -3.97
C ALA A 67 28.54 -15.14 -2.85
N SER A 68 29.42 -14.26 -2.39
CA SER A 68 30.34 -14.52 -1.27
C SER A 68 29.76 -14.21 0.12
N VAL A 69 28.54 -13.68 0.21
CA VAL A 69 27.92 -13.37 1.50
C VAL A 69 27.08 -14.57 1.95
N PRO A 70 27.57 -15.34 2.92
CA PRO A 70 26.75 -16.42 3.50
C PRO A 70 25.57 -15.80 4.24
N ASN A 71 24.40 -16.43 4.14
CA ASN A 71 23.19 -16.03 4.87
C ASN A 71 22.76 -14.56 4.60
N LEU A 72 22.56 -14.20 3.33
CA LEU A 72 22.07 -12.89 2.96
C LEU A 72 20.79 -12.55 3.75
N ASN A 73 20.86 -11.46 4.51
CA ASN A 73 19.68 -10.92 5.19
C ASN A 73 18.90 -10.00 4.25
N TYR A 74 17.77 -10.46 3.75
CA TYR A 74 16.92 -9.71 2.84
C TYR A 74 16.28 -8.46 3.49
N ALA A 75 16.25 -8.37 4.83
CA ALA A 75 15.81 -7.16 5.52
C ALA A 75 16.79 -5.97 5.35
N GLU A 76 18.03 -6.24 4.93
CA GLU A 76 19.03 -5.22 4.62
C GLU A 76 18.98 -4.77 3.14
N ILE A 77 18.12 -5.39 2.34
CA ILE A 77 17.84 -4.99 0.97
C ILE A 77 16.60 -4.09 0.99
N THR A 78 16.79 -2.88 0.52
CA THR A 78 15.71 -1.92 0.28
C THR A 78 15.55 -1.69 -1.21
N TYR A 79 14.38 -1.24 -1.63
CA TYR A 79 14.14 -0.80 -3.00
C TYR A 79 13.09 0.32 -3.00
N ASN A 80 13.12 1.13 -4.06
CA ASN A 80 12.08 2.09 -4.32
C ASN A 80 11.18 1.55 -5.45
N PRO A 81 9.86 1.59 -5.32
CA PRO A 81 8.97 1.31 -6.44
C PRO A 81 9.37 2.15 -7.65
N PRO A 82 9.34 1.61 -8.88
CA PRO A 82 9.89 2.32 -10.04
C PRO A 82 8.93 3.34 -10.67
N TYR A 83 7.78 3.56 -10.07
CA TYR A 83 6.75 4.45 -10.60
C TYR A 83 6.86 5.84 -10.00
N THR A 84 6.85 6.84 -10.88
CA THR A 84 6.67 8.23 -10.45
C THR A 84 5.26 8.43 -9.88
N PRO A 85 5.04 9.50 -9.09
CA PRO A 85 3.69 9.87 -8.65
C PRO A 85 2.67 10.01 -9.78
N ASP A 86 3.08 10.54 -10.94
CA ASP A 86 2.25 10.64 -12.14
C ASP A 86 1.91 9.24 -12.71
N ASP A 87 2.89 8.32 -12.80
CA ASP A 87 2.64 6.95 -13.25
C ASP A 87 1.59 6.25 -12.37
N VAL A 88 1.67 6.43 -11.05
CA VAL A 88 0.70 5.88 -10.10
C VAL A 88 -0.68 6.46 -10.35
N TYR A 89 -0.81 7.78 -10.51
CA TYR A 89 -2.08 8.43 -10.79
C TYR A 89 -2.70 7.94 -12.11
N GLU A 90 -1.92 7.88 -13.18
CA GLU A 90 -2.41 7.44 -14.49
C GLU A 90 -2.83 5.95 -14.46
N MET A 91 -2.08 5.10 -13.76
CA MET A 91 -2.41 3.67 -13.61
C MET A 91 -3.72 3.48 -12.84
N GLU A 92 -3.90 4.16 -11.72
CA GLU A 92 -5.12 4.07 -10.90
C GLU A 92 -6.32 4.70 -11.61
N SER A 93 -6.12 5.82 -12.32
CA SER A 93 -7.15 6.46 -13.12
C SER A 93 -7.60 5.59 -14.30
N ALA A 94 -6.66 4.94 -14.99
CA ALA A 94 -6.99 3.99 -16.06
C ALA A 94 -7.77 2.77 -15.52
N ALA A 95 -7.43 2.29 -14.33
CA ALA A 95 -8.17 1.21 -13.68
C ALA A 95 -9.60 1.66 -13.28
N ALA A 96 -9.76 2.87 -12.76
CA ALA A 96 -11.07 3.45 -12.44
C ALA A 96 -11.94 3.63 -13.70
N ALA A 97 -11.34 4.06 -14.82
CA ALA A 97 -12.03 4.23 -16.09
C ALA A 97 -12.65 2.94 -16.64
N GLN A 98 -12.07 1.77 -16.33
CA GLN A 98 -12.66 0.47 -16.70
C GLN A 98 -14.03 0.23 -16.05
N TRP A 99 -14.35 0.96 -14.98
CA TRP A 99 -15.61 0.90 -14.24
C TRP A 99 -16.53 2.11 -14.50
N GLY A 100 -16.21 2.92 -15.50
CA GLY A 100 -17.01 4.08 -15.94
C GLY A 100 -16.64 5.40 -15.24
N PHE A 101 -15.67 5.43 -14.33
CA PHE A 101 -15.26 6.66 -13.65
C PHE A 101 -14.32 7.53 -14.50
N HIS A 102 -14.46 8.85 -14.40
CA HIS A 102 -13.61 9.83 -15.09
C HIS A 102 -12.29 10.11 -14.33
N GLY A 103 -11.56 9.06 -13.98
CA GLY A 103 -10.35 9.12 -13.18
C GLY A 103 -10.57 8.72 -11.71
N ALA A 104 -9.47 8.59 -10.98
CA ALA A 104 -9.51 8.24 -9.57
C ALA A 104 -9.30 9.47 -8.68
N HIS A 105 -9.95 9.49 -7.52
CA HIS A 105 -9.45 10.22 -6.38
C HIS A 105 -8.34 9.38 -5.74
N LEU A 106 -7.25 10.00 -5.31
CA LEU A 106 -6.04 9.26 -4.95
C LEU A 106 -5.34 9.85 -3.73
N THR A 107 -4.73 8.98 -2.95
CA THR A 107 -3.61 9.32 -2.07
C THR A 107 -2.43 8.42 -2.39
N ILE A 108 -1.24 9.00 -2.54
CA ILE A 108 0.01 8.26 -2.49
C ILE A 108 0.44 8.22 -1.03
N THR A 109 0.65 7.02 -0.52
CA THR A 109 0.96 6.77 0.89
C THR A 109 2.32 6.07 0.98
N ASP A 110 3.36 6.75 0.54
CA ASP A 110 4.73 6.25 0.64
C ASP A 110 5.09 6.01 2.12
N HIS A 111 5.88 4.97 2.40
CA HIS A 111 6.26 4.62 3.76
C HIS A 111 7.01 5.76 4.45
N ASP A 112 6.43 6.27 5.54
CA ASP A 112 6.99 7.30 6.40
C ASP A 112 7.42 8.57 5.63
N GLU A 113 6.72 8.88 4.50
CA GLU A 113 7.07 9.95 3.58
C GLU A 113 5.83 10.48 2.82
N PHE A 114 5.67 11.78 2.75
CA PHE A 114 4.54 12.44 2.07
C PHE A 114 4.93 13.06 0.70
N VAL A 115 6.21 13.08 0.36
CA VAL A 115 6.73 13.80 -0.82
C VAL A 115 6.10 13.33 -2.11
N GLY A 116 5.76 12.04 -2.24
CA GLY A 116 5.15 11.50 -3.46
C GLY A 116 3.81 12.18 -3.80
N SER A 117 2.90 12.29 -2.84
CA SER A 117 1.61 12.95 -3.06
C SER A 117 1.73 14.46 -3.27
N LEU A 118 2.64 15.11 -2.55
CA LEU A 118 2.92 16.55 -2.71
C LEU A 118 3.56 16.85 -4.07
N ALA A 119 4.50 16.02 -4.53
CA ALA A 119 5.13 16.15 -5.84
C ALA A 119 4.09 16.04 -6.98
N LEU A 120 3.15 15.10 -6.86
CA LEU A 120 2.05 14.95 -7.82
C LEU A 120 1.21 16.23 -7.88
N LEU A 121 0.78 16.77 -6.74
CA LEU A 121 -0.04 17.99 -6.70
C LEU A 121 0.70 19.21 -7.27
N ARG A 122 1.99 19.36 -6.96
CA ARG A 122 2.80 20.47 -7.51
C ARG A 122 3.03 20.33 -9.01
N GLY A 123 3.19 19.11 -9.50
CA GLY A 123 3.32 18.82 -10.94
C GLY A 123 1.99 18.93 -11.71
N ARG A 124 0.89 18.65 -11.04
CA ARG A 124 -0.46 18.57 -11.62
C ARG A 124 -1.47 19.38 -10.79
N PRO A 125 -1.45 20.72 -10.87
CA PRO A 125 -2.40 21.58 -10.14
C PRO A 125 -3.87 21.31 -10.48
N ASP A 126 -4.15 20.73 -11.64
CA ASP A 126 -5.49 20.27 -12.07
C ASP A 126 -6.06 19.15 -11.18
N LEU A 127 -5.24 18.50 -10.38
CA LEU A 127 -5.63 17.44 -9.47
C LEU A 127 -5.98 17.90 -8.05
N TYR A 128 -5.86 19.20 -7.76
CA TYR A 128 -6.32 19.71 -6.47
C TYR A 128 -7.80 19.37 -6.26
N GLY A 129 -8.12 18.86 -5.05
CA GLY A 129 -9.44 18.34 -4.70
C GLY A 129 -9.67 16.87 -5.06
N ARG A 130 -8.86 16.27 -5.94
CA ARG A 130 -8.91 14.84 -6.27
C ARG A 130 -7.79 14.04 -5.61
N VAL A 131 -6.62 14.63 -5.48
CA VAL A 131 -5.45 14.04 -4.82
C VAL A 131 -5.30 14.66 -3.44
N ALA A 132 -5.04 13.83 -2.44
CA ALA A 132 -4.74 14.27 -1.09
C ALA A 132 -3.27 13.99 -0.74
N ILE A 133 -2.68 14.88 0.07
CA ILE A 133 -1.37 14.63 0.65
C ILE A 133 -1.51 13.55 1.73
N GLY A 134 -0.65 12.55 1.69
CA GLY A 134 -0.69 11.46 2.66
C GLY A 134 0.62 10.68 2.75
N GLU A 135 0.67 9.80 3.71
CA GLU A 135 1.78 8.90 3.99
C GLU A 135 1.28 7.60 4.62
N GLU A 136 2.04 6.52 4.56
CA GLU A 136 1.82 5.32 5.36
C GLU A 136 2.78 5.32 6.55
N VAL A 137 2.25 5.64 7.74
CA VAL A 137 3.04 5.77 8.96
C VAL A 137 3.28 4.40 9.59
N SER A 138 4.55 4.04 9.79
CA SER A 138 4.98 2.82 10.48
C SER A 138 4.91 2.99 12.00
N VAL A 139 4.09 2.18 12.68
CA VAL A 139 3.85 2.29 14.13
C VAL A 139 4.17 0.98 14.82
N TRP A 140 5.23 0.95 15.61
CA TRP A 140 5.53 -0.17 16.51
C TRP A 140 4.70 -0.07 17.78
N TYR A 141 3.81 -1.05 18.00
CA TYR A 141 2.93 -1.10 19.18
C TYR A 141 2.99 -2.49 19.81
N GLN A 142 3.41 -2.58 21.06
CA GLN A 142 3.58 -3.84 21.80
C GLN A 142 4.36 -4.92 21.01
N GLY A 143 5.47 -4.51 20.38
CA GLY A 143 6.31 -5.43 19.61
C GLY A 143 5.79 -5.79 18.21
N HIS A 144 4.64 -5.24 17.78
CA HIS A 144 4.05 -5.45 16.48
C HIS A 144 4.10 -4.18 15.63
N LEU A 145 4.38 -4.33 14.33
CA LEU A 145 4.36 -3.24 13.37
C LEU A 145 2.95 -3.11 12.80
N PHE A 146 2.35 -1.95 12.99
CA PHE A 146 1.12 -1.52 12.32
C PHE A 146 1.43 -0.42 11.32
N HIS A 147 0.61 -0.33 10.28
CA HIS A 147 0.68 0.76 9.32
C HIS A 147 -0.61 1.58 9.39
N LEU A 148 -0.45 2.90 9.48
CA LEU A 148 -1.55 3.84 9.42
C LEU A 148 -1.49 4.58 8.08
N GLY A 149 -2.48 4.36 7.22
CA GLY A 149 -2.71 5.17 6.03
C GLY A 149 -3.27 6.53 6.44
N VAL A 150 -2.49 7.58 6.25
CA VAL A 150 -2.87 8.96 6.58
C VAL A 150 -3.13 9.71 5.29
N SER A 151 -4.31 10.30 5.15
CA SER A 151 -4.73 11.00 3.92
C SER A 151 -5.40 12.32 4.24
N GLY A 152 -5.06 13.36 3.48
CA GLY A 152 -5.60 14.71 3.68
C GLY A 152 -4.80 15.54 4.69
N LEU A 153 -3.51 15.33 4.77
CA LEU A 153 -2.61 16.21 5.53
C LEU A 153 -2.65 17.62 4.94
N PRO A 154 -2.63 18.66 5.79
CA PRO A 154 -2.64 20.03 5.33
C PRO A 154 -1.33 20.40 4.65
N GLU A 155 -1.38 21.01 3.45
CA GLU A 155 -0.17 21.45 2.74
C GLU A 155 0.59 22.54 3.52
N ASN A 156 -0.15 23.45 4.15
CA ASN A 156 0.47 24.47 5.00
C ASN A 156 0.99 23.83 6.30
N GLY A 157 2.29 23.97 6.57
CA GLY A 157 2.94 23.39 7.74
C GLY A 157 3.13 21.89 7.65
N ILE A 158 3.14 21.31 6.43
CA ILE A 158 3.26 19.87 6.22
C ILE A 158 4.57 19.32 6.80
N ASP A 159 5.69 20.01 6.59
CA ASP A 159 7.01 19.56 7.09
C ASP A 159 7.01 19.45 8.61
N GLU A 160 6.42 20.42 9.31
CA GLU A 160 6.31 20.41 10.78
C GLU A 160 5.37 19.29 11.26
N THR A 161 4.21 19.15 10.61
CA THR A 161 3.22 18.12 10.94
C THR A 161 3.82 16.72 10.73
N HIS A 162 4.46 16.48 9.60
CA HIS A 162 5.15 15.23 9.29
C HIS A 162 6.27 14.95 10.29
N ALA A 163 7.13 15.93 10.57
CA ALA A 163 8.22 15.76 11.54
C ALA A 163 7.71 15.36 12.93
N ARG A 164 6.57 15.92 13.39
CA ARG A 164 5.92 15.52 14.65
C ARG A 164 5.38 14.11 14.59
N ILE A 165 4.68 13.74 13.52
CA ILE A 165 4.16 12.38 13.30
C ILE A 165 5.30 11.38 13.35
N GLN A 166 6.37 11.58 12.56
CA GLN A 166 7.50 10.68 12.46
C GLN A 166 8.32 10.60 13.76
N SER A 167 8.51 11.73 14.44
CA SER A 167 9.19 11.76 15.74
C SER A 167 8.40 10.98 16.80
N ALA A 168 7.10 11.12 16.84
CA ALA A 168 6.23 10.41 17.79
C ALA A 168 6.17 8.90 17.47
N ALA A 169 6.02 8.52 16.19
CA ALA A 169 5.97 7.13 15.76
C ALA A 169 7.29 6.40 16.06
N ARG A 170 8.44 6.95 15.67
CA ARG A 170 9.77 6.39 15.93
C ARG A 170 10.11 6.34 17.41
N GLY A 171 9.67 7.35 18.16
CA GLY A 171 9.83 7.43 19.62
C GLY A 171 8.83 6.57 20.40
N GLN A 172 7.91 5.88 19.72
CA GLN A 172 6.80 5.11 20.32
C GLN A 172 5.96 5.95 21.32
N ARG A 173 5.85 7.25 21.07
CA ARG A 173 5.00 8.17 21.84
C ARG A 173 3.60 8.17 21.23
N HIS A 174 2.87 7.07 21.50
CA HIS A 174 1.60 6.78 20.81
C HIS A 174 0.53 7.84 21.09
N ASP A 175 0.39 8.33 22.33
CA ASP A 175 -0.59 9.36 22.67
C ASP A 175 -0.35 10.63 21.83
N GLU A 176 0.91 11.10 21.78
CA GLU A 176 1.30 12.27 20.98
C GLU A 176 1.05 12.03 19.47
N LEU A 177 1.35 10.82 18.98
CA LEU A 177 1.10 10.45 17.58
C LEU A 177 -0.38 10.58 17.23
N PHE A 178 -1.25 9.92 17.99
CA PHE A 178 -2.68 9.90 17.68
C PHE A 178 -3.37 11.25 17.95
N GLU A 179 -2.90 12.02 18.92
CA GLU A 179 -3.33 13.42 19.13
C GLU A 179 -2.93 14.31 17.95
N THR A 180 -1.69 14.17 17.46
CA THR A 180 -1.21 14.92 16.29
C THR A 180 -2.01 14.59 15.04
N LEU A 181 -2.28 13.30 14.79
CA LEU A 181 -3.10 12.85 13.66
C LEU A 181 -4.54 13.37 13.76
N ALA A 182 -5.13 13.33 14.92
CA ALA A 182 -6.49 13.85 15.14
C ALA A 182 -6.57 15.37 14.95
N ALA A 183 -5.57 16.10 15.43
CA ALA A 183 -5.51 17.56 15.29
C ALA A 183 -5.31 18.02 13.84
N SER A 184 -4.67 17.21 12.99
CA SER A 184 -4.47 17.52 11.58
C SER A 184 -5.76 17.44 10.74
N GLY A 185 -6.82 16.82 11.26
CA GLY A 185 -8.10 16.63 10.55
C GLY A 185 -8.08 15.59 9.43
N CYS A 186 -6.95 14.92 9.21
CA CYS A 186 -6.78 13.91 8.18
C CYS A 186 -7.68 12.67 8.37
N LEU A 187 -7.78 11.85 7.35
CA LEU A 187 -8.30 10.49 7.43
C LEU A 187 -7.17 9.57 7.94
N VAL A 188 -7.44 8.80 8.98
CA VAL A 188 -6.54 7.79 9.50
C VAL A 188 -7.18 6.41 9.30
N VAL A 189 -6.53 5.57 8.52
CA VAL A 189 -6.95 4.21 8.21
C VAL A 189 -5.95 3.24 8.82
N LEU A 190 -6.41 2.22 9.51
CA LEU A 190 -5.54 1.12 9.93
C LEU A 190 -5.40 0.16 8.75
N ASN A 191 -4.25 0.25 8.06
CA ASN A 191 -3.96 -0.52 6.87
C ASN A 191 -3.74 -1.99 7.21
N HIS A 192 -4.25 -2.89 6.35
CA HIS A 192 -4.09 -4.36 6.45
C HIS A 192 -3.89 -4.89 7.89
N PRO A 193 -4.83 -4.64 8.82
CA PRO A 193 -4.62 -4.74 10.27
C PRO A 193 -4.28 -6.14 10.80
N LEU A 194 -4.48 -7.18 10.00
CA LEU A 194 -4.30 -8.58 10.40
C LEU A 194 -3.12 -9.25 9.68
N VAL A 195 -2.05 -8.51 9.40
CA VAL A 195 -0.85 -9.07 8.77
C VAL A 195 -0.05 -9.92 9.76
N ALA A 196 -0.46 -11.17 9.92
CA ALA A 196 0.18 -12.09 10.86
C ALA A 196 1.52 -12.68 10.37
N TRP A 197 1.73 -12.76 9.05
CA TRP A 197 2.89 -13.46 8.50
C TRP A 197 4.23 -12.73 8.69
N MET A 198 4.19 -11.41 8.94
CA MET A 198 5.39 -10.64 9.24
C MET A 198 5.80 -10.70 10.73
N GLN A 199 4.95 -11.16 11.63
CA GLN A 199 5.04 -10.88 13.05
C GLN A 199 5.12 -12.14 13.95
N GLY A 200 5.12 -13.35 13.38
CA GLY A 200 5.18 -14.58 14.16
C GLY A 200 3.80 -15.08 14.66
N ALA A 201 3.81 -16.07 15.57
CA ALA A 201 2.61 -16.76 16.03
C ALA A 201 1.90 -16.08 17.21
N GLU A 202 2.41 -14.94 17.69
CA GLU A 202 1.80 -14.23 18.82
C GLU A 202 0.54 -13.47 18.37
N ALA A 203 -0.42 -13.35 19.29
CA ALA A 203 -1.67 -12.64 19.03
C ALA A 203 -1.39 -11.16 18.76
N ILE A 204 -1.85 -10.65 17.61
CA ILE A 204 -1.70 -9.24 17.23
C ILE A 204 -2.48 -8.38 18.24
N PRO A 205 -1.86 -7.36 18.89
CA PRO A 205 -2.50 -6.55 19.93
C PRO A 205 -3.48 -5.52 19.37
N ILE A 206 -4.26 -5.91 18.35
CA ILE A 206 -5.18 -5.02 17.64
C ILE A 206 -6.34 -4.55 18.54
N THR A 207 -6.80 -5.41 19.40
CA THR A 207 -7.88 -5.10 20.36
C THR A 207 -7.44 -4.00 21.33
N ASP A 208 -6.20 -4.09 21.85
CA ASP A 208 -5.67 -3.07 22.75
C ASP A 208 -5.42 -1.75 22.00
N LEU A 209 -4.87 -1.81 20.80
CA LEU A 209 -4.67 -0.64 19.93
C LEU A 209 -6.00 0.09 19.67
N LEU A 210 -7.05 -0.65 19.27
CA LEU A 210 -8.36 -0.06 19.00
C LEU A 210 -9.08 0.42 20.26
N THR A 211 -8.84 -0.23 21.41
CA THR A 211 -9.39 0.23 22.71
C THR A 211 -8.80 1.59 23.07
N ARG A 212 -7.49 1.78 22.92
CA ARG A 212 -6.81 3.00 23.32
C ARG A 212 -6.94 4.12 22.28
N TYR A 213 -6.75 3.79 21.00
CA TYR A 213 -6.58 4.78 19.92
C TYR A 213 -7.67 4.70 18.84
N GLY A 214 -8.66 3.83 19.03
CA GLY A 214 -9.77 3.72 18.08
C GLY A 214 -10.51 5.05 17.86
N TRP A 215 -10.46 5.98 18.78
CA TRP A 215 -11.06 7.32 18.64
C TRP A 215 -10.39 8.14 17.51
N ALA A 216 -9.10 7.93 17.25
CA ALA A 216 -8.34 8.59 16.18
C ALA A 216 -8.27 7.76 14.90
N ILE A 217 -8.49 6.44 14.95
CA ILE A 217 -8.55 5.55 13.79
C ILE A 217 -9.96 5.60 13.21
N HIS A 218 -10.09 6.14 11.99
CA HIS A 218 -11.39 6.39 11.37
C HIS A 218 -11.97 5.17 10.65
N ALA A 219 -11.12 4.36 10.00
CA ALA A 219 -11.54 3.19 9.23
C ALA A 219 -10.53 2.04 9.32
N LEU A 220 -10.98 0.84 8.95
CA LEU A 220 -10.12 -0.33 8.72
C LEU A 220 -10.03 -0.62 7.23
N GLU A 221 -8.88 -1.13 6.77
CA GLU A 221 -8.66 -1.43 5.35
C GLU A 221 -8.93 -2.90 5.03
N VAL A 222 -9.76 -3.15 4.00
CA VAL A 222 -9.72 -4.40 3.20
C VAL A 222 -8.74 -4.21 2.05
N ASN A 223 -7.81 -5.14 1.89
CA ASN A 223 -6.61 -4.90 1.11
C ASN A 223 -6.50 -5.85 -0.09
N GLY A 224 -6.14 -5.32 -1.26
CA GLY A 224 -6.05 -6.03 -2.52
C GLY A 224 -4.95 -7.10 -2.57
N MET A 225 -3.98 -7.02 -1.68
CA MET A 225 -2.86 -7.97 -1.55
C MET A 225 -3.01 -8.93 -0.37
N ARG A 226 -4.24 -9.04 0.17
CA ARG A 226 -4.56 -9.97 1.26
C ARG A 226 -5.51 -11.05 0.77
N ARG A 227 -5.51 -12.19 1.46
CA ARG A 227 -6.44 -13.29 1.16
C ARG A 227 -7.86 -12.88 1.57
N ARG A 228 -8.84 -13.54 0.97
CA ARG A 228 -10.24 -13.31 1.29
C ARG A 228 -10.53 -13.54 2.78
N GLU A 229 -10.00 -14.61 3.35
CA GLU A 229 -10.19 -14.96 4.75
C GLU A 229 -9.63 -13.89 5.70
N GLU A 230 -8.53 -13.24 5.33
CA GLU A 230 -7.95 -12.12 6.09
C GLU A 230 -8.87 -10.90 6.01
N ASN A 231 -9.34 -10.54 4.81
CA ASN A 231 -10.27 -9.45 4.61
C ASN A 231 -11.63 -9.69 5.28
N ASP A 232 -12.17 -10.92 5.24
CA ASP A 232 -13.41 -11.27 5.94
C ASP A 232 -13.27 -11.06 7.47
N ARG A 233 -12.11 -11.39 8.03
CA ARG A 233 -11.80 -11.09 9.46
C ARG A 233 -11.69 -9.60 9.75
N VAL A 234 -11.18 -8.80 8.81
CA VAL A 234 -11.19 -7.33 8.93
C VAL A 234 -12.62 -6.80 8.98
N LEU A 235 -13.52 -7.33 8.16
CA LEU A 235 -14.94 -6.96 8.19
C LEU A 235 -15.61 -7.30 9.52
N GLU A 236 -15.29 -8.47 10.09
CA GLU A 236 -15.78 -8.87 11.40
C GLU A 236 -15.27 -7.92 12.50
N LEU A 237 -13.97 -7.59 12.45
CA LEU A 237 -13.34 -6.64 13.36
C LEU A 237 -13.99 -5.26 13.24
N ALA A 238 -14.24 -4.79 12.03
CA ALA A 238 -14.89 -3.50 11.77
C ALA A 238 -16.31 -3.46 12.33
N ARG A 239 -17.09 -4.54 12.20
CA ARG A 239 -18.43 -4.66 12.84
C ARG A 239 -18.32 -4.61 14.36
N GLN A 240 -17.39 -5.35 14.93
CA GLN A 240 -17.18 -5.39 16.40
C GLN A 240 -16.86 -4.01 16.95
N TRP A 241 -15.99 -3.27 16.27
CA TRP A 241 -15.52 -1.95 16.70
C TRP A 241 -16.33 -0.79 16.14
N ARG A 242 -17.37 -1.08 15.35
CA ARG A 242 -18.21 -0.07 14.67
C ARG A 242 -17.37 0.94 13.88
N LYS A 243 -16.40 0.42 13.11
CA LYS A 243 -15.56 1.19 12.25
C LYS A 243 -16.02 1.09 10.80
N PRO A 244 -15.96 2.18 10.03
CA PRO A 244 -16.03 2.13 8.58
C PRO A 244 -14.97 1.19 8.01
N VAL A 245 -15.22 0.73 6.77
CA VAL A 245 -14.23 -0.03 6.01
C VAL A 245 -13.96 0.69 4.71
N VAL A 246 -12.70 0.77 4.33
CA VAL A 246 -12.24 1.29 3.05
C VAL A 246 -11.44 0.23 2.30
N GLY A 247 -11.34 0.37 0.98
CA GLY A 247 -10.50 -0.47 0.14
C GLY A 247 -9.15 0.17 -0.09
N GLY A 248 -8.09 -0.64 -0.08
CA GLY A 248 -6.74 -0.23 -0.45
C GLY A 248 -6.04 -1.28 -1.31
N GLY A 249 -5.16 -0.81 -2.20
CA GLY A 249 -4.45 -1.66 -3.15
C GLY A 249 -3.17 -2.26 -2.63
N ASP A 250 -2.47 -1.54 -1.76
CA ASP A 250 -1.11 -1.85 -1.32
C ASP A 250 -0.20 -2.08 -2.55
N SER A 251 -0.31 -1.11 -3.48
CA SER A 251 0.29 -1.23 -4.81
C SER A 251 1.73 -0.72 -4.79
N HIS A 252 2.68 -1.64 -4.92
CA HIS A 252 4.12 -1.33 -4.95
C HIS A 252 4.72 -1.50 -6.34
N LEU A 253 4.25 -2.48 -7.10
CA LEU A 253 4.81 -2.86 -8.39
C LEU A 253 3.73 -3.46 -9.31
N LEU A 254 3.70 -3.04 -10.57
CA LEU A 254 3.06 -3.68 -11.72
C LEU A 254 1.53 -3.64 -11.81
N VAL A 255 0.78 -3.53 -10.73
CA VAL A 255 -0.68 -3.74 -10.78
C VAL A 255 -1.40 -2.62 -10.05
N ALA A 256 -2.38 -2.02 -10.70
CA ALA A 256 -3.32 -1.10 -10.07
C ALA A 256 -4.10 -1.77 -8.94
N SER A 257 -4.68 -0.98 -8.07
CA SER A 257 -5.46 -1.44 -6.93
C SER A 257 -6.58 -2.39 -7.36
N SER A 258 -6.60 -3.58 -6.77
CA SER A 258 -7.65 -4.59 -7.00
C SER A 258 -8.82 -4.46 -6.02
N VAL A 259 -8.67 -3.62 -5.00
CA VAL A 259 -9.72 -3.16 -4.08
C VAL A 259 -9.60 -1.66 -3.97
N ILE A 260 -10.67 -0.95 -4.28
CA ILE A 260 -10.78 0.52 -4.22
C ILE A 260 -11.97 0.90 -3.34
N THR A 261 -12.13 2.18 -3.05
CA THR A 261 -13.28 2.69 -2.32
C THR A 261 -14.19 3.46 -3.25
N LEU A 262 -15.48 3.16 -3.22
CA LEU A 262 -16.53 3.91 -3.95
C LEU A 262 -17.07 5.02 -3.07
N SER A 263 -17.31 6.19 -3.68
CA SER A 263 -17.73 7.40 -2.99
C SER A 263 -18.69 8.23 -3.84
N LYS A 264 -19.57 8.99 -3.19
CA LYS A 264 -20.41 10.01 -3.82
C LYS A 264 -19.80 11.41 -3.72
N ALA A 265 -18.72 11.55 -2.97
CA ALA A 265 -18.06 12.80 -2.69
C ALA A 265 -17.28 13.34 -3.88
N ALA A 266 -17.54 14.58 -4.28
CA ALA A 266 -16.90 15.25 -5.41
C ALA A 266 -15.48 15.75 -5.09
N SER A 267 -15.12 15.85 -3.81
CA SER A 267 -13.80 16.27 -3.38
C SER A 267 -13.23 15.27 -2.36
N PHE A 268 -11.90 15.23 -2.25
CA PHE A 268 -11.27 14.38 -1.25
C PHE A 268 -11.62 14.78 0.19
N LYS A 269 -11.84 16.07 0.43
CA LYS A 269 -12.31 16.57 1.73
C LYS A 269 -13.68 16.01 2.11
N ASP A 270 -14.63 16.05 1.16
CA ASP A 270 -15.97 15.50 1.39
C ASP A 270 -15.93 13.97 1.51
N PHE A 271 -15.02 13.31 0.78
CA PHE A 271 -14.76 11.89 0.93
C PHE A 271 -14.31 11.51 2.34
N ILE A 272 -13.43 12.30 2.97
CA ILE A 272 -13.03 12.06 4.37
C ILE A 272 -14.25 12.09 5.29
N ALA A 273 -15.16 13.04 5.09
CA ALA A 273 -16.41 13.11 5.87
C ALA A 273 -17.30 11.89 5.58
N GLU A 274 -17.45 11.51 4.31
CA GLU A 274 -18.24 10.34 3.89
C GLU A 274 -17.72 9.04 4.53
N VAL A 275 -16.39 8.84 4.58
CA VAL A 275 -15.79 7.70 5.30
C VAL A 275 -16.09 7.74 6.77
N LYS A 276 -15.91 8.89 7.45
CA LYS A 276 -16.18 9.05 8.88
C LYS A 276 -17.65 8.78 9.23
N ASP A 277 -18.56 9.07 8.31
CA ASP A 277 -20.00 8.82 8.44
C ASP A 277 -20.41 7.38 8.03
N GLY A 278 -19.45 6.58 7.48
CA GLY A 278 -19.65 5.19 7.09
C GLY A 278 -20.45 4.99 5.80
N HIS A 279 -20.38 5.93 4.88
CA HIS A 279 -21.09 5.89 3.60
C HIS A 279 -20.20 5.47 2.42
N ALA A 280 -18.87 5.50 2.58
CA ALA A 280 -17.93 4.99 1.59
C ALA A 280 -17.90 3.45 1.62
N VAL A 281 -17.71 2.82 0.46
CA VAL A 281 -17.87 1.37 0.30
C VAL A 281 -16.69 0.77 -0.45
N PRO A 282 -16.06 -0.30 0.08
CA PRO A 282 -15.04 -1.04 -0.65
C PRO A 282 -15.63 -1.72 -1.88
N PHE A 283 -14.90 -1.66 -3.00
CA PHE A 283 -15.24 -2.33 -4.25
C PHE A 283 -14.13 -3.28 -4.68
N VAL A 284 -14.50 -4.54 -4.86
CA VAL A 284 -13.59 -5.64 -5.18
C VAL A 284 -13.67 -5.94 -6.67
N THR A 285 -12.57 -5.69 -7.39
CA THR A 285 -12.45 -5.92 -8.84
C THR A 285 -12.12 -7.40 -9.16
N PRO A 286 -12.27 -7.85 -10.43
CA PRO A 286 -11.89 -9.21 -10.82
C PRO A 286 -10.43 -9.57 -10.50
N ASN A 287 -9.52 -8.60 -10.58
CA ASN A 287 -8.09 -8.78 -10.33
C ASN A 287 -7.80 -9.24 -8.89
N TYR A 288 -8.69 -8.95 -7.95
CA TYR A 288 -8.56 -9.43 -6.58
C TYR A 288 -8.58 -10.97 -6.50
N PHE A 289 -9.39 -11.63 -7.33
CA PHE A 289 -9.57 -13.07 -7.33
C PHE A 289 -8.46 -13.85 -8.05
N ALA A 290 -7.51 -13.16 -8.69
CA ALA A 290 -6.32 -13.81 -9.20
C ALA A 290 -5.52 -14.45 -8.04
N PRO A 291 -4.92 -15.65 -8.24
CA PRO A 291 -4.17 -16.31 -7.17
C PRO A 291 -3.09 -15.41 -6.57
N LEU A 292 -3.08 -15.26 -5.26
CA LEU A 292 -2.12 -14.39 -4.56
C LEU A 292 -0.67 -14.77 -4.89
N ASN A 293 -0.36 -16.06 -4.96
CA ASN A 293 0.97 -16.54 -5.32
C ASN A 293 1.39 -16.07 -6.73
N TRP A 294 0.44 -15.98 -7.68
CA TRP A 294 0.70 -15.45 -9.01
C TRP A 294 0.99 -13.95 -8.99
N LYS A 295 0.20 -13.18 -8.24
CA LYS A 295 0.44 -11.75 -8.05
C LYS A 295 1.81 -11.47 -7.41
N LEU A 296 2.16 -12.22 -6.37
CA LEU A 296 3.46 -12.12 -5.70
C LEU A 296 4.60 -12.54 -6.63
N PHE A 297 4.42 -13.60 -7.42
CA PHE A 297 5.41 -14.04 -8.40
C PHE A 297 5.66 -12.96 -9.46
N LEU A 298 4.61 -12.35 -10.02
CA LEU A 298 4.74 -11.25 -10.98
C LEU A 298 5.47 -10.05 -10.37
N ARG A 299 5.19 -9.70 -9.11
CA ARG A 299 5.91 -8.64 -8.39
C ARG A 299 7.40 -8.96 -8.25
N VAL A 300 7.74 -10.21 -7.88
CA VAL A 300 9.14 -10.64 -7.80
C VAL A 300 9.81 -10.57 -9.17
N MET A 301 9.16 -11.04 -10.23
CA MET A 301 9.70 -10.98 -11.59
C MET A 301 9.90 -9.53 -12.05
N PHE A 302 8.96 -8.64 -11.72
CA PHE A 302 9.09 -7.23 -12.03
C PHE A 302 10.23 -6.57 -11.26
N PHE A 303 10.34 -6.83 -9.97
CA PHE A 303 11.48 -6.40 -9.16
C PHE A 303 12.80 -6.90 -9.76
N MET A 304 12.92 -8.19 -10.10
CA MET A 304 14.10 -8.78 -10.69
C MET A 304 14.43 -8.17 -12.06
N SER A 305 13.45 -7.70 -12.81
CA SER A 305 13.67 -7.02 -14.08
C SER A 305 14.36 -5.66 -13.94
N ARG A 306 14.26 -5.04 -12.79
CA ARG A 306 14.70 -3.66 -12.51
C ARG A 306 15.61 -3.51 -11.28
N TYR A 307 15.94 -4.59 -10.57
CA TYR A 307 16.64 -4.54 -9.28
C TYR A 307 17.93 -3.72 -9.30
N ARG A 308 18.65 -3.68 -10.44
CA ARG A 308 19.88 -2.90 -10.60
C ARG A 308 19.63 -1.40 -10.41
N GLN A 309 18.50 -0.91 -10.88
CA GLN A 309 18.13 0.50 -10.82
C GLN A 309 17.49 0.90 -9.48
N ILE A 310 16.68 0.00 -8.93
CA ILE A 310 15.78 0.35 -7.82
C ILE A 310 16.24 -0.17 -6.46
N ALA A 311 17.17 -1.15 -6.40
CA ALA A 311 17.55 -1.78 -5.13
C ALA A 311 18.83 -1.21 -4.53
N SER A 312 18.88 -1.24 -3.20
CA SER A 312 20.06 -0.94 -2.39
C SER A 312 20.30 -2.07 -1.38
N TYR A 313 21.55 -2.32 -1.06
CA TYR A 313 21.96 -3.24 0.00
C TYR A 313 22.78 -2.47 1.03
N LYS A 314 22.35 -2.49 2.30
CA LYS A 314 22.96 -1.70 3.38
C LYS A 314 23.15 -0.22 2.98
N GLY A 315 22.16 0.36 2.34
CA GLY A 315 22.16 1.75 1.89
C GLY A 315 23.04 2.05 0.67
N GLN A 316 23.69 1.04 0.06
CA GLN A 316 24.48 1.20 -1.17
C GLN A 316 23.68 0.75 -2.40
N PRO A 317 23.52 1.59 -3.43
CA PRO A 317 22.83 1.19 -4.66
C PRO A 317 23.47 -0.05 -5.29
N VAL A 318 22.64 -1.02 -5.66
CA VAL A 318 23.10 -2.28 -6.26
C VAL A 318 23.83 -2.01 -7.57
N ALA A 319 23.39 -1.04 -8.38
CA ALA A 319 24.09 -0.63 -9.60
C ALA A 319 25.56 -0.30 -9.33
N ALA A 320 25.84 0.60 -8.37
CA ALA A 320 27.19 1.00 -8.01
C ALA A 320 28.05 -0.15 -7.43
N MET A 321 27.41 -1.09 -6.73
CA MET A 321 28.10 -2.29 -6.23
C MET A 321 28.52 -3.22 -7.36
N LEU A 322 27.66 -3.42 -8.36
CA LEU A 322 27.90 -4.29 -9.52
C LEU A 322 28.97 -3.69 -10.45
N GLU A 323 28.91 -2.37 -10.67
CA GLU A 323 29.93 -1.64 -11.45
C GLU A 323 31.34 -1.78 -10.83
N ARG A 324 31.47 -1.53 -9.52
CA ARG A 324 32.74 -1.71 -8.81
C ARG A 324 33.28 -3.14 -8.92
N ARG A 325 32.39 -4.13 -9.01
CA ARG A 325 32.75 -5.55 -9.18
C ARG A 325 32.87 -5.99 -10.64
N ARG A 326 32.69 -5.06 -11.60
CA ARG A 326 32.70 -5.32 -13.05
C ARG A 326 31.70 -6.39 -13.48
N VAL A 327 30.55 -6.47 -12.82
CA VAL A 327 29.48 -7.40 -13.19
C VAL A 327 28.63 -6.75 -14.28
N LEU A 328 29.00 -6.98 -15.53
CA LEU A 328 28.35 -6.37 -16.69
C LEU A 328 27.09 -7.12 -17.14
N LEU A 329 27.05 -8.44 -16.99
CA LEU A 329 25.95 -9.28 -17.42
C LEU A 329 24.79 -9.22 -16.43
N ASP A 330 23.59 -9.16 -16.95
CA ASP A 330 22.32 -9.16 -16.21
C ASP A 330 21.38 -10.28 -16.73
N PRO A 331 21.77 -11.56 -16.58
CA PRO A 331 21.00 -12.66 -17.12
C PRO A 331 19.64 -12.79 -16.45
N VAL A 332 19.55 -12.47 -15.15
CA VAL A 332 18.30 -12.57 -14.38
C VAL A 332 17.33 -11.46 -14.75
N GLY A 333 17.79 -10.23 -14.78
CA GLY A 333 16.95 -9.11 -15.22
C GLY A 333 16.52 -9.25 -16.69
N GLY A 334 17.42 -9.73 -17.56
CA GLY A 334 17.11 -10.01 -18.97
C GLY A 334 16.02 -11.08 -19.11
N ALA A 335 16.16 -12.21 -18.43
CA ALA A 335 15.15 -13.28 -18.44
C ALA A 335 13.81 -12.82 -17.85
N SER A 336 13.85 -12.03 -16.76
CA SER A 336 12.64 -11.48 -16.14
C SER A 336 11.91 -10.51 -17.06
N ARG A 337 12.61 -9.63 -17.76
CA ARG A 337 12.03 -8.72 -18.76
C ARG A 337 11.39 -9.48 -19.93
N ALA A 338 12.07 -10.50 -20.45
CA ALA A 338 11.53 -11.34 -21.52
C ALA A 338 10.28 -12.08 -21.07
N PHE A 339 10.28 -12.67 -19.86
CA PHE A 339 9.11 -13.31 -19.29
C PHE A 339 7.93 -12.35 -19.15
N LEU A 340 8.15 -11.16 -18.58
CA LEU A 340 7.09 -10.15 -18.39
C LEU A 340 6.52 -9.68 -19.74
N ALA A 341 7.36 -9.52 -20.77
CA ALA A 341 6.89 -9.15 -22.10
C ALA A 341 5.95 -10.21 -22.69
N VAL A 342 6.28 -11.50 -22.52
CA VAL A 342 5.41 -12.59 -22.97
C VAL A 342 4.09 -12.60 -22.20
N VAL A 343 4.13 -12.50 -20.88
CA VAL A 343 2.93 -12.53 -20.02
C VAL A 343 2.02 -11.34 -20.32
N SER A 344 2.59 -10.15 -20.53
CA SER A 344 1.82 -8.95 -20.92
C SER A 344 1.21 -9.10 -22.32
N GLY A 345 1.97 -9.66 -23.27
CA GLY A 345 1.47 -9.95 -24.61
C GLY A 345 0.32 -10.97 -24.63
N LEU A 346 0.28 -11.87 -23.66
CA LEU A 346 -0.82 -12.82 -23.46
C LEU A 346 -2.02 -12.25 -22.66
N GLY A 347 -1.96 -11.00 -22.23
CA GLY A 347 -3.00 -10.38 -21.40
C GLY A 347 -3.07 -10.90 -19.96
N LEU A 348 -2.05 -11.64 -19.50
CA LEU A 348 -1.99 -12.27 -18.18
C LEU A 348 -1.40 -11.36 -17.09
N ALA A 349 -0.92 -10.18 -17.48
CA ALA A 349 -0.31 -9.16 -16.62
C ALA A 349 -0.91 -7.77 -16.93
N ARG A 350 -2.22 -7.65 -16.90
CA ARG A 350 -2.93 -6.38 -16.98
C ARG A 350 -3.58 -6.06 -15.65
#